data_d28966bb26f00ea375d3688e7ed00312
#
_entry.id   d28966bb26f00ea375d3688e7ed00312
#
_cell.length_a   1.000
_cell.length_b   1.000
_cell.length_c   1.000
_cell.angle_alpha   90.00
_cell.angle_beta   90.00
_cell.angle_gamma   90.00
#
_symmetry.space_group_name_H-M   'P 1'
#
loop_
_entity.id
_entity.type
_entity.pdbx_description
1 polymer ?
#
loop_
_entity_poly.entity_id
_entity_poly.type
_entity_poly.pdbx_seq_one_letter_code
_entity_poly.pdbx_strand_id
1 'polypeptide(L)'
;MPETSPATPAAQDLRGHIALIGAGPSGLAAARNLQKLGVPFQGFEAHTDVGGLWNIDNPRSTVYESAHLISSKHTTEFTEFPMRPEVADYPSHRDMRQYFFDFAEHFGL
;
A
#
# COMPACT_ATOMS: atom_id res chain seq x y z
N MET A 1 -31.43 -19.17 -9.42
CA MET A 1 -31.41 -17.76 -9.74
C MET A 1 -29.99 -17.34 -10.02
N PRO A 2 -29.80 -16.67 -11.12
CA PRO A 2 -28.47 -16.16 -11.33
C PRO A 2 -28.14 -15.19 -10.19
N GLU A 3 -26.95 -15.32 -9.71
CA GLU A 3 -26.45 -14.39 -8.75
C GLU A 3 -26.46 -12.99 -9.37
N THR A 4 -27.01 -12.07 -8.65
CA THR A 4 -27.00 -10.69 -9.10
C THR A 4 -25.56 -10.18 -9.01
N SER A 5 -24.95 -9.90 -10.13
CA SER A 5 -23.66 -9.22 -10.12
C SER A 5 -23.82 -7.92 -9.34
N PRO A 6 -22.79 -7.55 -8.55
CA PRO A 6 -22.82 -6.23 -7.91
C PRO A 6 -23.11 -5.19 -8.98
N ALA A 7 -24.01 -4.28 -8.67
CA ALA A 7 -24.27 -3.18 -9.58
C ALA A 7 -22.96 -2.46 -9.89
N THR A 8 -22.72 -2.18 -11.17
CA THR A 8 -21.60 -1.34 -11.56
C THR A 8 -21.78 0.03 -10.89
N PRO A 9 -20.82 0.49 -10.10
CA PRO A 9 -20.93 1.81 -9.50
C PRO A 9 -21.12 2.88 -10.56
N ALA A 10 -21.93 3.87 -10.25
CA ALA A 10 -22.06 5.02 -11.12
C ALA A 10 -20.69 5.64 -11.35
N ALA A 11 -20.46 6.12 -12.56
CA ALA A 11 -19.24 6.84 -12.87
C ALA A 11 -19.13 8.07 -11.97
N GLN A 12 -17.96 8.27 -11.40
CA GLN A 12 -17.67 9.42 -10.56
C GLN A 12 -17.02 10.51 -11.40
N ASP A 13 -17.41 11.76 -11.12
CA ASP A 13 -16.75 12.91 -11.72
C ASP A 13 -15.51 13.26 -10.88
N LEU A 14 -14.36 12.83 -11.35
CA LEU A 14 -13.08 13.06 -10.69
C LEU A 14 -12.22 14.07 -11.44
N ARG A 15 -12.84 14.95 -12.22
CA ARG A 15 -12.10 16.03 -12.89
C ARG A 15 -11.38 16.89 -11.84
N GLY A 16 -10.12 17.18 -12.08
CA GLY A 16 -9.26 17.87 -11.13
C GLY A 16 -8.60 16.97 -10.09
N HIS A 17 -8.89 15.65 -10.11
CA HIS A 17 -8.24 14.68 -9.24
C HIS A 17 -7.19 13.89 -10.02
N ILE A 18 -6.11 13.53 -9.32
CA ILE A 18 -5.14 12.57 -9.85
C ILE A 18 -5.67 11.16 -9.60
N ALA A 19 -5.63 10.31 -10.60
CA ALA A 19 -5.92 8.88 -10.44
C ALA A 19 -4.62 8.19 -10.01
N LEU A 20 -4.63 7.56 -8.82
CA LEU A 20 -3.50 6.85 -8.27
C LEU A 20 -3.80 5.36 -8.34
N ILE A 21 -3.07 4.64 -9.18
CA ILE A 21 -3.30 3.22 -9.40
C ILE A 21 -2.27 2.41 -8.61
N GLY A 22 -2.77 1.59 -7.70
CA GLY A 22 -1.97 0.70 -6.89
C GLY A 22 -1.71 1.22 -5.48
N ALA A 23 -1.67 0.30 -4.51
CA ALA A 23 -1.42 0.59 -3.10
C ALA A 23 -0.25 -0.24 -2.56
N GLY A 24 0.73 -0.50 -3.40
CA GLY A 24 2.03 -1.00 -2.99
C GLY A 24 2.88 0.13 -2.39
N PRO A 25 4.15 -0.12 -2.09
CA PRO A 25 5.03 0.89 -1.47
C PRO A 25 5.07 2.22 -2.22
N SER A 26 5.20 2.16 -3.54
CA SER A 26 5.27 3.38 -4.38
C SER A 26 3.94 4.14 -4.37
N GLY A 27 2.83 3.43 -4.44
CA GLY A 27 1.50 4.03 -4.41
C GLY A 27 1.23 4.69 -3.06
N LEU A 28 1.60 4.04 -1.97
CA LEU A 28 1.45 4.61 -0.62
C LEU A 28 2.30 5.85 -0.44
N ALA A 29 3.54 5.84 -0.93
CA ALA A 29 4.42 7.00 -0.88
C ALA A 29 3.85 8.16 -1.69
N ALA A 30 3.34 7.88 -2.89
CA ALA A 30 2.71 8.89 -3.73
C ALA A 30 1.46 9.48 -3.06
N ALA A 31 0.60 8.63 -2.50
CA ALA A 31 -0.61 9.06 -1.80
C ALA A 31 -0.26 10.01 -0.65
N ARG A 32 0.74 9.65 0.14
CA ARG A 32 1.18 10.50 1.26
C ARG A 32 1.69 11.85 0.79
N ASN A 33 2.48 11.87 -0.28
CA ASN A 33 2.99 13.12 -0.83
C ASN A 33 1.89 14.01 -1.43
N LEU A 34 0.94 13.42 -2.14
CA LEU A 34 -0.22 14.16 -2.65
C LEU A 34 -1.04 14.74 -1.50
N GLN A 35 -1.24 13.96 -0.44
CA GLN A 35 -1.94 14.41 0.75
C GLN A 35 -1.24 15.62 1.40
N LYS A 36 0.08 15.55 1.55
CA LYS A 36 0.87 16.65 2.12
C LYS A 36 0.80 17.93 1.29
N LEU A 37 0.75 17.78 -0.02
CA LEU A 37 0.68 18.92 -0.94
C LEU A 37 -0.74 19.43 -1.15
N GLY A 38 -1.73 18.79 -0.54
CA GLY A 38 -3.13 19.19 -0.72
C GLY A 38 -3.66 18.95 -2.13
N VAL A 39 -3.05 18.05 -2.88
CA VAL A 39 -3.47 17.72 -4.24
C VAL A 39 -4.58 16.67 -4.18
N PRO A 40 -5.78 16.93 -4.70
CA PRO A 40 -6.85 15.95 -4.70
C PRO A 40 -6.47 14.72 -5.51
N PHE A 41 -6.72 13.53 -4.97
CA PHE A 41 -6.48 12.27 -5.67
C PHE A 41 -7.51 11.22 -5.27
N GLN A 42 -7.67 10.23 -6.13
CA GLN A 42 -8.45 9.04 -5.84
C GLN A 42 -7.57 7.82 -6.09
N GLY A 43 -7.40 7.00 -5.05
CA GLY A 43 -6.63 5.77 -5.15
C GLY A 43 -7.50 4.59 -5.58
N PHE A 44 -6.90 3.68 -6.33
CA PHE A 44 -7.53 2.44 -6.79
C PHE A 44 -6.57 1.29 -6.58
N GLU A 45 -7.02 0.26 -5.90
CA GLU A 45 -6.25 -0.95 -5.67
C GLU A 45 -7.06 -2.17 -6.11
N ALA A 46 -6.44 -3.07 -6.88
CA ALA A 46 -7.10 -4.26 -7.38
C ALA A 46 -7.32 -5.33 -6.30
N HIS A 47 -6.49 -5.34 -5.27
CA HIS A 47 -6.64 -6.24 -4.13
C HIS A 47 -7.45 -5.56 -3.02
N THR A 48 -7.89 -6.36 -2.04
CA THR A 48 -8.69 -5.85 -0.91
C THR A 48 -7.86 -5.14 0.16
N ASP A 49 -6.53 -5.17 0.04
CA ASP A 49 -5.63 -4.63 1.04
C ASP A 49 -4.41 -3.98 0.40
N VAL A 50 -3.71 -3.17 1.19
CA VAL A 50 -2.48 -2.50 0.77
C VAL A 50 -1.26 -3.43 0.86
N GLY A 51 -0.12 -2.97 0.38
CA GLY A 51 1.16 -3.65 0.51
C GLY A 51 1.73 -4.19 -0.79
N GLY A 52 0.92 -4.31 -1.83
CA GLY A 52 1.38 -4.80 -3.13
C GLY A 52 1.98 -6.20 -3.03
N LEU A 53 3.17 -6.38 -3.61
CA LEU A 53 3.84 -7.69 -3.59
C LEU A 53 4.27 -8.15 -2.18
N TRP A 54 4.41 -7.21 -1.23
CA TRP A 54 4.76 -7.56 0.15
C TRP A 54 3.61 -8.22 0.90
N ASN A 55 2.41 -8.15 0.37
CA ASN A 55 1.29 -8.90 0.88
C ASN A 55 1.24 -10.26 0.17
N ILE A 56 1.68 -11.31 0.87
CA ILE A 56 1.75 -12.66 0.29
C ILE A 56 0.37 -13.19 -0.13
N ASP A 57 -0.69 -12.69 0.46
CA ASP A 57 -2.06 -13.08 0.11
C ASP A 57 -2.57 -12.39 -1.16
N ASN A 58 -1.84 -11.42 -1.69
CA ASN A 58 -2.18 -10.79 -2.95
C ASN A 58 -1.88 -11.76 -4.10
N PRO A 59 -2.85 -12.08 -4.96
CA PRO A 59 -2.64 -13.04 -6.07
C PRO A 59 -1.52 -12.64 -7.03
N ARG A 60 -1.17 -11.36 -7.07
CA ARG A 60 -0.09 -10.85 -7.92
C ARG A 60 1.26 -10.83 -7.22
N SER A 61 1.30 -11.22 -5.94
CA SER A 61 2.55 -11.22 -5.19
C SER A 61 3.49 -12.33 -5.68
N THR A 62 4.76 -11.98 -5.77
CA THR A 62 5.85 -12.92 -6.04
C THR A 62 6.66 -13.24 -4.80
N VAL A 63 6.24 -12.73 -3.65
CA VAL A 63 6.89 -12.99 -2.37
C VAL A 63 6.69 -14.45 -1.97
N TYR A 64 7.71 -15.03 -1.40
CA TYR A 64 7.71 -16.39 -0.88
C TYR A 64 7.97 -16.40 0.63
N GLU A 65 7.71 -17.53 1.28
CA GLU A 65 7.65 -17.62 2.74
C GLU A 65 8.91 -17.13 3.46
N SER A 66 10.09 -17.39 2.89
CA SER A 66 11.36 -16.99 3.50
C SER A 66 11.88 -15.64 3.00
N ALA A 67 11.08 -14.88 2.24
CA ALA A 67 11.53 -13.61 1.68
C ALA A 67 11.79 -12.58 2.77
N HIS A 68 12.89 -11.87 2.62
CA HIS A 68 13.31 -10.78 3.49
C HIS A 68 13.80 -9.62 2.63
N LEU A 69 13.82 -8.43 3.20
CA LEU A 69 14.54 -7.33 2.58
C LEU A 69 16.03 -7.67 2.48
N ILE A 70 16.62 -7.26 1.38
CA ILE A 70 18.08 -7.34 1.18
C ILE A 70 18.76 -6.01 1.52
N SER A 71 17.98 -4.99 1.84
CA SER A 71 18.45 -3.71 2.37
C SER A 71 18.03 -3.60 3.84
N SER A 72 18.76 -2.81 4.63
CA SER A 72 18.42 -2.65 6.04
C SER A 72 17.13 -1.84 6.20
N LYS A 73 16.47 -2.01 7.34
CA LYS A 73 15.27 -1.23 7.66
C LYS A 73 15.54 0.26 7.64
N HIS A 74 16.73 0.69 8.06
CA HIS A 74 17.08 2.11 8.12
C HIS A 74 17.22 2.76 6.74
N THR A 75 17.54 1.99 5.72
CA THR A 75 17.64 2.47 4.34
C THR A 75 16.35 2.30 3.54
N THR A 76 15.38 1.60 4.09
CA THR A 76 14.12 1.28 3.43
C THR A 76 12.94 2.03 4.01
N GLU A 77 12.94 2.29 5.30
CA GLU A 77 11.85 3.00 5.95
C GLU A 77 11.62 4.40 5.35
N PHE A 78 10.37 4.83 5.34
CA PHE A 78 10.06 6.21 4.95
C PHE A 78 10.56 7.16 6.04
N THR A 79 11.11 8.30 5.64
CA THR A 79 11.73 9.26 6.55
C THR A 79 10.79 9.71 7.67
N GLU A 80 9.52 9.92 7.37
CA GLU A 80 8.54 10.39 8.36
C GLU A 80 7.82 9.27 9.10
N PHE A 81 8.15 8.00 8.81
CA PHE A 81 7.51 6.85 9.46
C PHE A 81 8.54 5.74 9.71
N PRO A 82 9.37 5.90 10.74
CA PRO A 82 10.39 4.89 11.08
C PRO A 82 9.74 3.56 11.44
N MET A 83 10.42 2.47 11.13
CA MET A 83 10.02 1.15 11.60
C MET A 83 10.23 1.04 13.11
N ARG A 84 9.42 0.22 13.77
CA ARG A 84 9.53 0.01 15.21
C ARG A 84 10.90 -0.59 15.57
N PRO A 85 11.44 -0.25 16.75
CA PRO A 85 12.76 -0.74 17.16
C PRO A 85 12.90 -2.26 17.20
N GLU A 86 11.79 -2.96 17.49
CA GLU A 86 11.77 -4.43 17.58
C GLU A 86 11.82 -5.13 16.23
N VAL A 87 11.62 -4.40 15.13
CA VAL A 87 11.73 -4.97 13.78
C VAL A 87 13.20 -5.30 13.49
N ALA A 88 13.45 -6.49 12.96
CA ALA A 88 14.80 -6.93 12.61
C ALA A 88 15.47 -5.99 11.60
N ASP A 89 16.81 -5.95 11.62
CA ASP A 89 17.57 -5.09 10.70
C ASP A 89 17.26 -5.37 9.23
N TYR A 90 16.96 -6.63 8.89
CA TYR A 90 16.51 -7.07 7.56
C TYR A 90 15.12 -7.65 7.70
N PRO A 91 14.07 -6.82 7.61
CA PRO A 91 12.70 -7.26 7.87
C PRO A 91 12.23 -8.38 6.95
N SER A 92 11.42 -9.29 7.51
CA SER A 92 10.72 -10.30 6.73
C SER A 92 9.59 -9.66 5.90
N HIS A 93 9.05 -10.45 4.95
CA HIS A 93 7.89 -9.99 4.19
C HIS A 93 6.69 -9.70 5.10
N ARG A 94 6.54 -10.41 6.22
CA ARG A 94 5.46 -10.16 7.19
C ARG A 94 5.65 -8.80 7.88
N ASP A 95 6.89 -8.49 8.26
CA ASP A 95 7.22 -7.20 8.85
C ASP A 95 6.96 -6.07 7.86
N MET A 96 7.32 -6.26 6.60
CA MET A 96 7.10 -5.26 5.56
C MET A 96 5.62 -5.06 5.27
N ARG A 97 4.83 -6.14 5.21
CA ARG A 97 3.38 -6.05 5.05
C ARG A 97 2.76 -5.23 6.18
N GLN A 98 3.14 -5.54 7.42
CA GLN A 98 2.62 -4.83 8.59
C GLN A 98 3.04 -3.36 8.57
N TYR A 99 4.27 -3.09 8.17
CA TYR A 99 4.77 -1.73 8.06
C TYR A 99 3.94 -0.89 7.08
N PHE A 100 3.65 -1.41 5.89
CA PHE A 100 2.85 -0.69 4.91
C PHE A 100 1.39 -0.54 5.36
N PHE A 101 0.84 -1.54 6.02
CA PHE A 101 -0.48 -1.46 6.61
C PHE A 101 -0.54 -0.34 7.67
N ASP A 102 0.43 -0.32 8.58
CA ASP A 102 0.51 0.69 9.63
C ASP A 102 0.70 2.09 9.05
N PHE A 103 1.50 2.22 8.00
CA PHE A 103 1.71 3.48 7.30
C PHE A 103 0.40 4.02 6.72
N ALA A 104 -0.33 3.18 6.00
CA ALA A 104 -1.61 3.56 5.42
C ALA A 104 -2.62 3.98 6.49
N GLU A 105 -2.71 3.22 7.57
CA GLU A 105 -3.61 3.52 8.68
C GLU A 105 -3.22 4.82 9.38
N HIS A 106 -1.95 5.00 9.66
CA HIS A 106 -1.44 6.17 10.38
C HIS A 106 -1.75 7.47 9.62
N PHE A 107 -1.61 7.48 8.30
CA PHE A 107 -1.85 8.67 7.48
C PHE A 107 -3.25 8.72 6.87
N GLY A 108 -4.10 7.76 7.14
CA GLY A 108 -5.47 7.73 6.63
C GLY A 108 -5.57 7.56 5.11
N LEU A 109 -4.75 6.71 4.55
CA LEU A 109 -4.68 6.49 3.11
C LEU A 109 -5.64 5.41 2.63
#